data_5ca062dc695887e6ea1d0d493c2ef0ff
#
_entry.id   5ca062dc695887e6ea1d0d493c2ef0ff
#
_cell.length_a   1.000
_cell.length_b   1.000
_cell.length_c   1.000
_cell.angle_alpha   90.00
_cell.angle_beta   90.00
_cell.angle_gamma   90.00
#
_symmetry.space_group_name_H-M   'P 1'
#
loop_
_entity.id
_entity.type
_entity.pdbx_description
1 polymer ?
#
loop_
_entity_poly.entity_id
_entity_poly.type
_entity_poly.pdbx_seq_one_letter_code
_entity_poly.pdbx_strand_id
1 'polypeptide(L)'
;MPSRPPQLRVLPYRKPTRGRDYWIIDDVLPDVDDVRARCLAKDDWTEGHPYKPESWPGLRTMPGLESGELARVERLVKKATGAQRLWQEAAPGGGTLNHNCIQVVGKDEGEVRPHTDSRALCRYAAVLYLSPNVPKDCGTSFYRQSLPGGVLGGNMVTAPHTNLVEALGTRYVSPDAFVEDVRVPQRYNRLLLYTANMMHSATGYWGSALEEKRMTAVFFWMA
;
A
#
# COMPACT_ATOMS: atom_id res chain seq x y z
N MET A 1 -6.07 -36.07 16.93
CA MET A 1 -6.13 -34.83 17.73
C MET A 1 -6.02 -33.67 16.79
N PRO A 2 -6.91 -32.67 16.80
CA PRO A 2 -6.73 -31.47 15.96
C PRO A 2 -5.44 -30.78 16.39
N SER A 3 -4.53 -30.56 15.46
CA SER A 3 -3.30 -29.82 15.70
C SER A 3 -3.64 -28.42 16.20
N ARG A 4 -3.05 -28.02 17.32
CA ARG A 4 -3.19 -26.68 17.87
C ARG A 4 -2.80 -25.68 16.76
N PRO A 5 -3.62 -24.67 16.45
CA PRO A 5 -3.23 -23.70 15.42
C PRO A 5 -1.88 -23.09 15.79
N PRO A 6 -1.00 -22.86 14.82
CA PRO A 6 0.32 -22.31 15.10
C PRO A 6 0.17 -20.98 15.84
N GLN A 7 0.84 -20.85 16.98
CA GLN A 7 0.82 -19.63 17.76
C GLN A 7 1.56 -18.56 16.99
N LEU A 8 0.85 -17.50 16.56
CA LEU A 8 1.44 -16.38 15.84
C LEU A 8 2.54 -15.73 16.67
N ARG A 9 3.67 -15.46 16.05
CA ARG A 9 4.74 -14.68 16.68
C ARG A 9 4.26 -13.25 16.93
N VAL A 10 4.58 -12.70 18.09
CA VAL A 10 4.25 -11.33 18.45
C VAL A 10 5.23 -10.39 17.77
N LEU A 11 4.70 -9.45 17.01
CA LEU A 11 5.49 -8.42 16.35
C LEU A 11 5.85 -7.28 17.32
N PRO A 12 6.93 -6.55 17.06
CA PRO A 12 7.19 -5.28 17.74
C PRO A 12 6.08 -4.27 17.47
N TYR A 13 5.73 -3.49 18.49
CA TYR A 13 4.76 -2.41 18.37
C TYR A 13 5.43 -1.04 18.39
N ARG A 14 4.99 -0.18 17.48
CA ARG A 14 5.24 1.26 17.53
C ARG A 14 3.99 2.00 17.07
N LYS A 15 3.50 2.92 17.90
CA LYS A 15 2.32 3.74 17.55
C LYS A 15 2.59 4.49 16.23
N PRO A 16 1.77 4.29 15.19
CA PRO A 16 1.92 5.02 13.93
C PRO A 16 1.82 6.52 14.18
N THR A 17 2.86 7.26 13.81
CA THR A 17 2.96 8.69 14.10
C THR A 17 3.17 9.46 12.79
N ARG A 18 2.31 10.45 12.55
CA ARG A 18 2.44 11.35 11.40
C ARG A 18 3.75 12.13 11.48
N GLY A 19 4.45 12.26 10.34
CA GLY A 19 5.77 12.91 10.25
C GLY A 19 6.96 12.00 10.59
N ARG A 20 6.71 10.76 11.05
CA ARG A 20 7.74 9.77 11.33
C ARG A 20 7.51 8.43 10.61
N ASP A 21 6.30 7.89 10.74
CA ASP A 21 5.95 6.58 10.20
C ASP A 21 5.07 6.71 8.95
N TYR A 22 4.31 7.79 8.87
CA TYR A 22 3.54 8.14 7.69
C TYR A 22 3.42 9.67 7.52
N TRP A 23 3.19 10.10 6.28
CA TRP A 23 3.02 11.50 5.89
C TRP A 23 1.79 11.62 4.98
N ILE A 24 1.08 12.72 5.11
CA ILE A 24 -0.09 13.06 4.30
C ILE A 24 0.25 14.35 3.57
N ILE A 25 0.20 14.30 2.25
CA ILE A 25 0.46 15.44 1.37
C ILE A 25 -0.77 15.60 0.48
N ASP A 26 -1.45 16.71 0.60
CA ASP A 26 -2.61 17.04 -0.22
C ASP A 26 -2.21 17.84 -1.45
N ASP A 27 -3.08 17.83 -2.47
CA ASP A 27 -2.98 18.64 -3.69
C ASP A 27 -1.63 18.44 -4.42
N VAL A 28 -1.25 17.13 -4.58
CA VAL A 28 0.05 16.71 -5.08
C VAL A 28 0.28 17.06 -6.53
N LEU A 29 -0.70 16.85 -7.39
CA LEU A 29 -0.63 17.12 -8.83
C LEU A 29 -1.45 18.36 -9.17
N PRO A 30 -0.94 19.33 -9.93
CA PRO A 30 -1.70 20.51 -10.34
C PRO A 30 -2.86 20.13 -11.28
N ASP A 31 -2.62 19.16 -12.20
CA ASP A 31 -3.54 18.78 -13.26
C ASP A 31 -4.03 17.33 -13.05
N VAL A 32 -4.50 17.02 -11.83
CA VAL A 32 -4.85 15.65 -11.42
C VAL A 32 -5.98 15.05 -12.26
N ASP A 33 -6.92 15.87 -12.75
CA ASP A 33 -8.03 15.41 -13.59
C ASP A 33 -7.53 14.92 -14.95
N ASP A 34 -6.58 15.64 -15.56
CA ASP A 34 -5.95 15.25 -16.82
C ASP A 34 -5.12 13.98 -16.64
N VAL A 35 -4.38 13.87 -15.54
CA VAL A 35 -3.65 12.66 -15.18
C VAL A 35 -4.59 11.47 -15.05
N ARG A 36 -5.69 11.64 -14.33
CA ARG A 36 -6.70 10.59 -14.17
C ARG A 36 -7.33 10.20 -15.51
N ALA A 37 -7.74 11.18 -16.33
CA ALA A 37 -8.34 10.92 -17.63
C ALA A 37 -7.39 10.16 -18.56
N ARG A 38 -6.12 10.57 -18.63
CA ARG A 38 -5.07 9.90 -19.39
C ARG A 38 -4.87 8.44 -18.93
N CYS A 39 -4.85 8.21 -17.62
CA CYS A 39 -4.71 6.85 -17.09
C CYS A 39 -5.91 5.97 -17.43
N LEU A 40 -7.12 6.49 -17.36
CA LEU A 40 -8.34 5.75 -17.72
C LEU A 40 -8.45 5.43 -19.22
N ALA A 41 -7.85 6.26 -20.07
CA ALA A 41 -7.83 6.07 -21.51
C ALA A 41 -6.82 5.00 -21.99
N LYS A 42 -6.00 4.45 -21.09
CA LYS A 42 -5.05 3.38 -21.44
C LYS A 42 -5.79 2.07 -21.72
N ASP A 43 -5.23 1.27 -22.62
CA ASP A 43 -5.75 -0.04 -23.06
C ASP A 43 -4.88 -1.24 -22.63
N ASP A 44 -3.75 -0.97 -21.96
CA ASP A 44 -2.77 -1.95 -21.52
C ASP A 44 -3.00 -2.47 -20.08
N TRP A 45 -4.26 -2.52 -19.66
CA TRP A 45 -4.63 -3.02 -18.34
C TRP A 45 -4.36 -4.51 -18.18
N THR A 46 -3.71 -4.88 -17.08
CA THR A 46 -3.39 -6.27 -16.75
C THR A 46 -3.94 -6.64 -15.37
N GLU A 47 -4.35 -7.89 -15.20
CA GLU A 47 -4.75 -8.45 -13.91
C GLU A 47 -3.54 -8.95 -13.11
N GLY A 48 -3.65 -8.89 -11.79
CA GLY A 48 -2.74 -9.54 -10.89
C GLY A 48 -1.40 -8.85 -10.73
N HIS A 49 -0.37 -9.66 -10.48
CA HIS A 49 0.96 -9.19 -10.11
C HIS A 49 2.00 -9.66 -11.12
N PRO A 50 2.75 -8.78 -11.79
CA PRO A 50 3.62 -9.17 -12.88
C PRO A 50 4.83 -10.03 -12.48
N TYR A 51 5.22 -10.06 -11.19
CA TYR A 51 6.43 -10.78 -10.75
C TYR A 51 6.21 -11.83 -9.67
N LYS A 52 4.98 -12.04 -9.21
CA LYS A 52 4.63 -13.05 -8.20
C LYS A 52 3.39 -13.82 -8.59
N PRO A 53 3.31 -15.11 -8.29
CA PRO A 53 2.08 -15.89 -8.47
C PRO A 53 0.98 -15.52 -7.47
N GLU A 54 1.18 -14.51 -6.62
CA GLU A 54 0.18 -14.01 -5.69
C GLU A 54 -0.83 -13.15 -6.42
N SER A 55 -2.10 -13.49 -6.27
CA SER A 55 -3.19 -12.66 -6.75
C SER A 55 -3.29 -11.38 -5.93
N TRP A 56 -3.05 -10.24 -6.56
CA TRP A 56 -3.37 -8.93 -6.03
C TRP A 56 -4.64 -8.42 -6.73
N PRO A 57 -5.55 -7.76 -6.02
CA PRO A 57 -6.85 -7.40 -6.58
C PRO A 57 -6.76 -6.34 -7.68
N GLY A 58 -7.69 -6.43 -8.61
CA GLY A 58 -7.97 -5.43 -9.63
C GLY A 58 -7.00 -5.39 -10.79
N LEU A 59 -7.16 -4.36 -11.61
CA LEU A 59 -6.39 -4.12 -12.82
C LEU A 59 -5.24 -3.14 -12.58
N ARG A 60 -4.19 -3.26 -13.38
CA ARG A 60 -3.00 -2.40 -13.33
C ARG A 60 -2.57 -1.97 -14.71
N THR A 61 -2.00 -0.76 -14.78
CA THR A 61 -1.28 -0.26 -15.94
C THR A 61 -0.05 0.54 -15.51
N MET A 62 0.98 0.57 -16.34
CA MET A 62 2.26 1.25 -16.09
C MET A 62 2.79 1.90 -17.38
N PRO A 63 3.50 3.04 -17.28
CA PRO A 63 3.61 3.90 -16.11
C PRO A 63 2.31 4.65 -15.82
N GLY A 64 2.07 5.01 -14.56
CA GLY A 64 0.92 5.82 -14.16
C GLY A 64 1.16 7.31 -14.37
N LEU A 65 2.22 7.82 -13.80
CA LEU A 65 2.64 9.20 -13.92
C LEU A 65 3.72 9.36 -14.99
N GLU A 66 3.68 10.46 -15.72
CA GLU A 66 4.76 10.88 -16.58
C GLU A 66 5.99 11.32 -15.79
N SER A 67 7.13 11.43 -16.45
CA SER A 67 8.42 11.72 -15.80
C SER A 67 8.42 13.01 -14.98
N GLY A 68 7.76 14.07 -15.45
CA GLY A 68 7.64 15.35 -14.77
C GLY A 68 6.77 15.27 -13.51
N GLU A 69 5.67 14.53 -13.58
CA GLU A 69 4.74 14.28 -12.47
C GLU A 69 5.40 13.40 -11.41
N LEU A 70 6.05 12.31 -11.83
CA LEU A 70 6.80 11.44 -10.92
C LEU A 70 7.92 12.19 -10.20
N ALA A 71 8.70 12.99 -10.93
CA ALA A 71 9.75 13.82 -10.35
C ALA A 71 9.19 14.84 -9.31
N ARG A 72 7.97 15.34 -9.52
CA ARG A 72 7.28 16.17 -8.54
C ARG A 72 6.94 15.39 -7.28
N VAL A 73 6.35 14.19 -7.42
CA VAL A 73 6.05 13.30 -6.28
C VAL A 73 7.32 13.00 -5.50
N GLU A 74 8.40 12.62 -6.16
CA GLU A 74 9.68 12.31 -5.52
C GLU A 74 10.30 13.50 -4.76
N ARG A 75 10.18 14.72 -5.29
CA ARG A 75 10.60 15.94 -4.55
C ARG A 75 9.79 16.12 -3.25
N LEU A 76 8.47 15.88 -3.31
CA LEU A 76 7.61 15.95 -2.12
C LEU A 76 7.96 14.87 -1.10
N VAL A 77 8.24 13.64 -1.56
CA VAL A 77 8.68 12.53 -0.69
C VAL A 77 10.02 12.86 -0.02
N LYS A 78 11.01 13.33 -0.77
CA LYS A 78 12.31 13.78 -0.20
C LYS A 78 12.13 14.88 0.83
N LYS A 79 11.31 15.89 0.53
CA LYS A 79 11.00 16.97 1.47
C LYS A 79 10.35 16.47 2.75
N ALA A 80 9.41 15.52 2.64
CA ALA A 80 8.67 14.99 3.77
C ALA A 80 9.51 14.08 4.67
N THR A 81 10.41 13.29 4.08
CA THR A 81 11.19 12.26 4.79
C THR A 81 12.62 12.68 5.14
N GLY A 82 13.14 13.72 4.50
CA GLY A 82 14.55 14.10 4.58
C GLY A 82 15.49 13.22 3.75
N ALA A 83 14.97 12.29 2.94
CA ALA A 83 15.77 11.41 2.09
C ALA A 83 16.53 12.21 1.03
N GLN A 84 17.84 11.98 0.92
CA GLN A 84 18.68 12.63 -0.08
C GLN A 84 18.53 12.00 -1.46
N ARG A 85 18.37 10.69 -1.50
CA ARG A 85 18.14 9.91 -2.72
C ARG A 85 16.91 9.02 -2.56
N LEU A 86 16.24 8.80 -3.68
CA LEU A 86 15.22 7.76 -3.82
C LEU A 86 15.63 6.91 -5.03
N TRP A 87 15.51 5.60 -4.89
CA TRP A 87 15.71 4.68 -6.01
C TRP A 87 14.75 3.51 -5.91
N GLN A 88 14.61 2.80 -7.00
CA GLN A 88 13.78 1.61 -7.11
C GLN A 88 14.68 0.37 -7.13
N GLU A 89 14.37 -0.62 -6.32
CA GLU A 89 14.98 -1.94 -6.42
C GLU A 89 14.36 -2.74 -7.55
N ALA A 90 15.14 -3.68 -8.10
CA ALA A 90 14.62 -4.67 -9.02
C ALA A 90 13.73 -5.68 -8.28
N ALA A 91 12.68 -6.16 -8.94
CA ALA A 91 11.89 -7.26 -8.42
C ALA A 91 12.72 -8.56 -8.38
N PRO A 92 12.41 -9.49 -7.47
CA PRO A 92 13.02 -10.81 -7.47
C PRO A 92 12.84 -11.48 -8.84
N GLY A 93 13.93 -12.03 -9.37
CA GLY A 93 13.93 -12.61 -10.71
C GLY A 93 14.17 -11.63 -11.88
N GLY A 94 14.51 -10.36 -11.60
CA GLY A 94 14.89 -9.36 -12.59
C GLY A 94 13.73 -8.62 -13.26
N GLY A 95 12.50 -8.82 -12.80
CA GLY A 95 11.33 -8.04 -13.23
C GLY A 95 11.30 -6.63 -12.65
N THR A 96 10.29 -5.85 -13.04
CA THR A 96 10.02 -4.53 -12.47
C THR A 96 9.05 -4.63 -11.30
N LEU A 97 9.27 -3.83 -10.25
CA LEU A 97 8.26 -3.63 -9.20
C LEU A 97 7.05 -2.88 -9.77
N ASN A 98 5.92 -3.00 -9.10
CA ASN A 98 4.73 -2.18 -9.35
C ASN A 98 4.96 -0.74 -8.86
N HIS A 99 6.02 -0.10 -9.35
CA HIS A 99 6.34 1.28 -9.03
C HIS A 99 5.83 2.20 -10.12
N ASN A 100 5.27 3.34 -9.74
CA ASN A 100 4.58 4.24 -10.65
C ASN A 100 3.48 3.50 -11.45
N CYS A 101 2.70 2.71 -10.72
CA CYS A 101 1.67 1.82 -11.26
C CYS A 101 0.29 2.37 -10.91
N ILE A 102 -0.60 2.48 -11.87
CA ILE A 102 -2.01 2.71 -11.59
C ILE A 102 -2.65 1.38 -11.24
N GLN A 103 -3.38 1.37 -10.14
CA GLN A 103 -4.20 0.26 -9.71
C GLN A 103 -5.66 0.70 -9.59
N VAL A 104 -6.57 -0.07 -10.17
CA VAL A 104 -8.02 0.08 -9.99
C VAL A 104 -8.59 -1.20 -9.40
N VAL A 105 -9.43 -1.06 -8.36
CA VAL A 105 -10.05 -2.20 -7.67
C VAL A 105 -11.52 -1.89 -7.43
N GLY A 106 -12.37 -2.73 -7.98
CA GLY A 106 -13.83 -2.65 -7.82
C GLY A 106 -14.35 -3.29 -6.54
N LYS A 107 -15.65 -3.14 -6.30
CA LYS A 107 -16.35 -3.56 -5.08
C LYS A 107 -16.10 -5.02 -4.70
N ASP A 108 -16.13 -5.93 -5.67
CA ASP A 108 -16.06 -7.38 -5.44
C ASP A 108 -14.72 -7.98 -5.93
N GLU A 109 -13.70 -7.12 -6.18
CA GLU A 109 -12.42 -7.53 -6.75
C GLU A 109 -11.31 -7.67 -5.69
N GLY A 110 -11.57 -7.31 -4.43
CA GLY A 110 -10.57 -7.38 -3.38
C GLY A 110 -11.16 -7.32 -1.98
N GLU A 111 -10.37 -7.81 -1.03
CA GLU A 111 -10.69 -7.78 0.38
C GLU A 111 -9.69 -6.91 1.16
N VAL A 112 -10.11 -6.43 2.32
CA VAL A 112 -9.20 -5.78 3.27
C VAL A 112 -8.20 -6.81 3.76
N ARG A 113 -6.93 -6.62 3.43
CA ARG A 113 -5.86 -7.57 3.74
C ARG A 113 -4.66 -6.85 4.38
N PRO A 114 -4.56 -6.80 5.70
CA PRO A 114 -3.40 -6.25 6.38
C PRO A 114 -2.11 -6.97 5.98
N HIS A 115 -1.13 -6.19 5.54
CA HIS A 115 0.18 -6.68 5.10
C HIS A 115 1.27 -5.62 5.37
N THR A 116 2.51 -5.99 5.15
CA THR A 116 3.63 -5.07 5.04
C THR A 116 4.25 -5.21 3.66
N ASP A 117 4.82 -4.13 3.16
CA ASP A 117 5.69 -4.23 1.99
C ASP A 117 7.04 -4.85 2.40
N SER A 118 7.78 -5.37 1.42
CA SER A 118 9.06 -5.99 1.70
C SER A 118 10.14 -4.95 2.00
N ARG A 119 10.75 -5.03 3.20
CA ARG A 119 11.87 -4.18 3.59
C ARG A 119 13.12 -4.35 2.71
N ALA A 120 13.22 -5.47 1.99
CA ALA A 120 14.28 -5.69 1.03
C ALA A 120 14.06 -4.92 -0.29
N LEU A 121 12.82 -4.53 -0.58
CA LEU A 121 12.44 -3.92 -1.86
C LEU A 121 12.09 -2.44 -1.74
N CYS A 122 11.67 -1.99 -0.55
CA CYS A 122 11.36 -0.58 -0.32
C CYS A 122 11.53 -0.18 1.15
N ARG A 123 11.96 1.03 1.36
CA ARG A 123 11.94 1.72 2.66
C ARG A 123 10.65 2.51 2.83
N TYR A 124 10.21 3.15 1.76
CA TYR A 124 8.98 3.92 1.71
C TYR A 124 8.06 3.37 0.63
N ALA A 125 6.79 3.27 0.96
CA ALA A 125 5.72 3.03 0.00
C ALA A 125 4.72 4.20 0.05
N ALA A 126 4.03 4.42 -1.07
CA ALA A 126 3.01 5.46 -1.11
C ALA A 126 1.85 5.09 -2.03
N VAL A 127 0.69 5.66 -1.72
CA VAL A 127 -0.49 5.65 -2.58
C VAL A 127 -0.94 7.08 -2.82
N LEU A 128 -1.05 7.47 -4.08
CA LEU A 128 -1.69 8.70 -4.51
C LEU A 128 -3.14 8.36 -4.90
N TYR A 129 -4.10 8.95 -4.23
CA TYR A 129 -5.51 8.67 -4.44
C TYR A 129 -6.05 9.47 -5.64
N LEU A 130 -6.58 8.74 -6.63
CA LEU A 130 -7.06 9.27 -7.91
C LEU A 130 -8.57 9.06 -8.14
N SER A 131 -9.34 8.69 -7.12
CA SER A 131 -10.80 8.63 -7.18
C SER A 131 -11.41 9.90 -6.60
N PRO A 132 -12.18 10.69 -7.36
CA PRO A 132 -12.82 11.90 -6.86
C PRO A 132 -13.99 11.62 -5.91
N ASN A 133 -14.76 10.56 -6.18
CA ASN A 133 -15.93 10.16 -5.41
C ASN A 133 -15.58 9.00 -4.48
N VAL A 134 -15.33 9.30 -3.21
CA VAL A 134 -14.89 8.33 -2.21
C VAL A 134 -16.03 8.03 -1.25
N PRO A 135 -16.42 6.75 -1.06
CA PRO A 135 -17.37 6.39 -0.02
C PRO A 135 -16.86 6.79 1.36
N LYS A 136 -17.80 7.08 2.26
CA LYS A 136 -17.49 7.40 3.65
C LYS A 136 -16.63 6.28 4.26
N ASP A 137 -15.68 6.66 5.08
CA ASP A 137 -14.78 5.77 5.83
C ASP A 137 -13.80 4.94 4.98
N CYS A 138 -13.70 5.19 3.68
CA CYS A 138 -12.67 4.60 2.82
C CYS A 138 -11.33 5.34 2.90
N GLY A 139 -10.24 4.57 2.83
CA GLY A 139 -8.88 5.09 2.89
C GLY A 139 -7.83 4.00 2.99
N THR A 140 -6.80 4.26 3.78
CA THR A 140 -5.79 3.27 4.17
C THR A 140 -5.65 3.29 5.68
N SER A 141 -5.65 2.11 6.29
CA SER A 141 -5.44 1.99 7.73
C SER A 141 -4.14 1.26 8.05
N PHE A 142 -3.54 1.66 9.18
CA PHE A 142 -2.48 0.93 9.85
C PHE A 142 -3.12 -0.01 10.87
N TYR A 143 -2.62 -1.23 10.94
CA TYR A 143 -3.16 -2.29 11.77
C TYR A 143 -2.13 -2.77 12.78
N ARG A 144 -2.61 -3.43 13.83
CA ARG A 144 -1.79 -4.17 14.79
C ARG A 144 -2.41 -5.54 15.06
N GLN A 145 -1.61 -6.46 15.56
CA GLN A 145 -2.09 -7.78 15.90
C GLN A 145 -3.16 -7.74 17.00
N SER A 146 -4.18 -8.58 16.83
CA SER A 146 -5.13 -9.01 17.85
C SER A 146 -4.77 -10.43 18.26
N LEU A 147 -4.28 -10.60 19.46
CA LEU A 147 -3.83 -11.88 19.99
C LEU A 147 -4.95 -12.54 20.84
N PRO A 148 -4.89 -13.87 21.08
CA PRO A 148 -5.85 -14.55 21.91
C PRO A 148 -6.02 -13.87 23.28
N GLY A 149 -7.26 -13.83 23.77
CA GLY A 149 -7.60 -13.15 25.03
C GLY A 149 -7.73 -11.64 24.94
N GLY A 150 -7.78 -11.06 23.72
CA GLY A 150 -7.93 -9.63 23.50
C GLY A 150 -6.64 -8.82 23.70
N VAL A 151 -5.52 -9.48 23.83
CA VAL A 151 -4.21 -8.83 23.96
C VAL A 151 -3.80 -8.22 22.61
N LEU A 152 -3.35 -6.98 22.64
CA LEU A 152 -2.88 -6.28 21.46
C LEU A 152 -1.37 -6.54 21.26
N GLY A 153 -1.02 -7.07 20.09
CA GLY A 153 0.36 -7.26 19.66
C GLY A 153 0.90 -6.09 18.86
N GLY A 154 1.94 -6.34 18.07
CA GLY A 154 2.66 -5.33 17.32
C GLY A 154 2.14 -5.09 15.91
N ASN A 155 2.87 -4.24 15.17
CA ASN A 155 2.46 -3.73 13.87
C ASN A 155 3.61 -3.56 12.88
N MET A 156 4.81 -4.01 13.23
CA MET A 156 5.99 -3.76 12.40
C MET A 156 6.78 -5.04 12.12
N VAL A 157 7.32 -5.12 10.91
CA VAL A 157 8.36 -6.10 10.58
C VAL A 157 9.74 -5.45 10.79
N THR A 158 10.60 -6.14 11.54
CA THR A 158 11.97 -5.70 11.85
C THR A 158 12.98 -6.76 11.46
N ALA A 159 14.26 -6.41 11.41
CA ALA A 159 15.34 -7.38 11.18
C ALA A 159 15.24 -8.54 12.20
N PRO A 160 15.56 -9.78 11.80
CA PRO A 160 16.12 -10.16 10.49
C PRO A 160 15.08 -10.32 9.37
N HIS A 161 13.78 -10.25 9.69
CA HIS A 161 12.70 -10.50 8.73
C HIS A 161 12.53 -9.34 7.75
N THR A 162 12.19 -9.65 6.50
CA THR A 162 11.96 -8.68 5.43
C THR A 162 10.48 -8.40 5.16
N ASN A 163 9.60 -9.33 5.49
CA ASN A 163 8.17 -9.26 5.23
C ASN A 163 7.35 -9.93 6.35
N LEU A 164 6.03 -9.75 6.31
CA LEU A 164 5.12 -10.22 7.34
C LEU A 164 5.07 -11.76 7.44
N VAL A 165 5.17 -12.46 6.31
CA VAL A 165 5.14 -13.94 6.29
C VAL A 165 6.32 -14.53 7.05
N GLU A 166 7.52 -13.98 6.82
CA GLU A 166 8.73 -14.38 7.56
C GLU A 166 8.61 -14.06 9.05
N ALA A 167 8.13 -12.85 9.37
CA ALA A 167 8.02 -12.40 10.75
C ALA A 167 7.01 -13.22 11.56
N LEU A 168 5.88 -13.59 10.98
CA LEU A 168 4.84 -14.40 11.62
C LEU A 168 5.13 -15.90 11.56
N GLY A 169 5.95 -16.35 10.64
CA GLY A 169 6.23 -17.77 10.38
C GLY A 169 5.07 -18.50 9.67
N THR A 170 4.11 -17.75 9.13
CA THR A 170 2.97 -18.27 8.38
C THR A 170 2.46 -17.28 7.36
N ARG A 171 1.95 -17.80 6.23
CA ARG A 171 1.27 -17.02 5.20
C ARG A 171 -0.23 -16.85 5.49
N TYR A 172 -0.79 -17.78 6.23
CA TYR A 172 -2.22 -17.85 6.50
C TYR A 172 -2.53 -17.24 7.87
N VAL A 173 -3.06 -16.02 7.84
CA VAL A 173 -3.47 -15.30 9.03
C VAL A 173 -4.93 -14.88 8.84
N SER A 174 -5.78 -15.23 9.82
CA SER A 174 -7.17 -14.78 9.79
C SER A 174 -7.25 -13.25 9.82
N PRO A 175 -8.18 -12.63 9.09
CA PRO A 175 -8.45 -11.19 9.20
C PRO A 175 -8.68 -10.74 10.65
N ASP A 176 -9.31 -11.56 11.49
CA ASP A 176 -9.58 -11.29 12.92
C ASP A 176 -8.30 -11.20 13.77
N ALA A 177 -7.16 -11.64 13.22
CA ALA A 177 -5.87 -11.51 13.89
C ALA A 177 -5.31 -10.08 13.86
N PHE A 178 -6.05 -9.13 13.28
CA PHE A 178 -5.63 -7.74 13.16
C PHE A 178 -6.77 -6.79 13.55
N VAL A 179 -6.40 -5.71 14.23
CA VAL A 179 -7.30 -4.59 14.56
C VAL A 179 -6.73 -3.31 13.99
N GLU A 180 -7.62 -2.42 13.60
CA GLU A 180 -7.25 -1.09 13.13
C GLU A 180 -6.67 -0.26 14.27
N ASP A 181 -5.56 0.42 14.01
CA ASP A 181 -4.86 1.30 14.97
C ASP A 181 -4.99 2.78 14.57
N VAL A 182 -4.73 3.09 13.31
CA VAL A 182 -4.85 4.45 12.74
C VAL A 182 -5.41 4.38 11.33
N ARG A 183 -6.43 5.20 11.05
CA ARG A 183 -7.00 5.36 9.70
C ARG A 183 -6.63 6.71 9.09
N VAL A 184 -6.20 6.67 7.83
CA VAL A 184 -6.03 7.86 6.99
C VAL A 184 -7.12 7.86 5.92
N PRO A 185 -8.08 8.80 5.99
CA PRO A 185 -9.14 8.90 4.99
C PRO A 185 -8.57 9.18 3.61
N GLN A 186 -9.12 8.51 2.59
CA GLN A 186 -8.83 8.83 1.20
C GLN A 186 -9.38 10.21 0.86
N ARG A 187 -8.58 11.00 0.16
CA ARG A 187 -8.97 12.27 -0.46
C ARG A 187 -8.39 12.31 -1.86
N TYR A 188 -9.16 12.80 -2.82
CA TYR A 188 -8.68 13.01 -4.19
C TYR A 188 -7.42 13.86 -4.19
N ASN A 189 -6.41 13.51 -4.99
CA ASN A 189 -5.12 14.17 -5.08
C ASN A 189 -4.30 14.21 -3.76
N ARG A 190 -4.55 13.26 -2.85
CA ARG A 190 -3.76 13.07 -1.63
C ARG A 190 -2.75 11.95 -1.83
N LEU A 191 -1.50 12.19 -1.48
CA LEU A 191 -0.47 11.17 -1.30
C LEU A 191 -0.41 10.77 0.18
N LEU A 192 -0.64 9.51 0.44
CA LEU A 192 -0.27 8.87 1.70
C LEU A 192 1.06 8.15 1.49
N LEU A 193 2.10 8.64 2.14
CA LEU A 193 3.43 8.04 2.19
C LEU A 193 3.63 7.37 3.55
N TYR A 194 4.26 6.20 3.60
CA TYR A 194 4.50 5.49 4.86
C TYR A 194 5.76 4.61 4.79
N THR A 195 6.27 4.23 5.97
CA THR A 195 7.37 3.27 6.06
C THR A 195 6.87 1.87 5.73
N ALA A 196 7.53 1.20 4.79
CA ALA A 196 7.10 -0.05 4.18
C ALA A 196 6.93 -1.22 5.17
N ASN A 197 7.63 -1.15 6.30
CA ASN A 197 7.61 -2.20 7.32
C ASN A 197 6.41 -2.13 8.28
N MET A 198 5.54 -1.13 8.16
CA MET A 198 4.33 -1.02 8.97
C MET A 198 3.18 -1.79 8.35
N MET A 199 2.42 -2.49 9.19
CA MET A 199 1.24 -3.23 8.76
C MET A 199 0.13 -2.28 8.35
N HIS A 200 -0.34 -2.40 7.11
CA HIS A 200 -1.35 -1.54 6.53
C HIS A 200 -2.26 -2.27 5.55
N SER A 201 -3.39 -1.68 5.21
CA SER A 201 -4.28 -2.13 4.13
C SER A 201 -5.18 -0.99 3.66
N ALA A 202 -5.70 -1.09 2.43
CA ALA A 202 -6.89 -0.35 2.03
C ALA A 202 -8.07 -0.76 2.93
N THR A 203 -8.99 0.16 3.20
CA THR A 203 -10.14 -0.10 4.09
C THR A 203 -11.41 -0.47 3.32
N GLY A 204 -11.39 -0.41 1.99
CA GLY A 204 -12.52 -0.81 1.16
C GLY A 204 -12.27 -0.54 -0.31
N TYR A 205 -13.08 -1.20 -1.11
CA TYR A 205 -13.12 -1.11 -2.56
C TYR A 205 -14.56 -0.83 -3.01
N TRP A 206 -14.74 -0.17 -4.14
CA TRP A 206 -16.04 0.25 -4.64
C TRP A 206 -16.02 0.43 -6.16
N GLY A 207 -17.22 0.67 -6.73
CA GLY A 207 -17.41 0.86 -8.16
C GLY A 207 -17.41 -0.44 -8.94
N SER A 208 -18.08 -0.43 -10.09
CA SER A 208 -18.17 -1.55 -11.02
C SER A 208 -17.56 -1.20 -12.38
N ALA A 209 -17.84 0.00 -12.91
CA ALA A 209 -17.19 0.52 -14.10
C ALA A 209 -15.78 1.00 -13.78
N LEU A 210 -14.88 0.97 -14.75
CA LEU A 210 -13.45 1.29 -14.57
C LEU A 210 -13.24 2.65 -13.89
N GLU A 211 -13.97 3.66 -14.34
CA GLU A 211 -13.92 5.04 -13.85
C GLU A 211 -14.53 5.24 -12.45
N GLU A 212 -15.38 4.32 -12.02
CA GLU A 212 -16.00 4.34 -10.70
C GLU A 212 -15.18 3.64 -9.63
N LYS A 213 -14.32 2.70 -10.04
CA LYS A 213 -13.51 1.89 -9.12
C LYS A 213 -12.55 2.74 -8.30
N ARG A 214 -12.16 2.19 -7.15
CA ARG A 214 -11.05 2.78 -6.37
C ARG A 214 -9.79 2.80 -7.21
N MET A 215 -9.30 3.99 -7.52
CA MET A 215 -8.10 4.23 -8.33
C MET A 215 -6.99 4.85 -7.51
N THR A 216 -5.80 4.30 -7.62
CA THR A 216 -4.59 4.81 -6.96
C THR A 216 -3.37 4.69 -7.87
N ALA A 217 -2.42 5.62 -7.74
CA ALA A 217 -1.05 5.38 -8.19
C ALA A 217 -0.22 4.88 -7.00
N VAL A 218 0.56 3.83 -7.21
CA VAL A 218 1.33 3.13 -6.19
C VAL A 218 2.82 3.30 -6.44
N PHE A 219 3.57 3.52 -5.36
CA PHE A 219 5.00 3.79 -5.44
C PHE A 219 5.78 3.05 -4.36
N PHE A 220 7.01 2.64 -4.70
CA PHE A 220 7.95 1.98 -3.79
C PHE A 220 9.35 2.55 -3.99
N TRP A 221 9.99 3.03 -2.92
CA TRP A 221 11.36 3.56 -2.96
C TRP A 221 12.22 2.99 -1.85
N MET A 222 13.47 2.74 -2.19
CA MET A 222 14.58 2.74 -1.25
C MET A 222 15.09 4.17 -1.03
N ALA A 223 15.75 4.41 0.12
CA ALA A 223 16.28 5.72 0.49
C ALA A 223 17.50 5.60 1.41
#